data_258eb36a45dfb38af88d35193b3e351d
#
_entry.id   258eb36a45dfb38af88d35193b3e351d
#
_cell.length_a   1.000
_cell.length_b   1.000
_cell.length_c   1.000
_cell.angle_alpha   90.00
_cell.angle_beta   90.00
_cell.angle_gamma   90.00
#
_symmetry.space_group_name_H-M   'P 1'
#
loop_
_entity.id
_entity.type
_entity.pdbx_description
1 polymer ?
#
loop_
_entity_poly.entity_id
_entity_poly.type
_entity_poly.pdbx_seq_one_letter_code
_entity_poly.pdbx_strand_id
1 'polypeptide(L)'
;MAPRGSYCRRVMGVAVAVAACALCLLPATTSGALRVGFYQSSCPNAEALVRQAVAAAFARDAGVAAGLIRLHFHDCFVRGCDASVLLTKNPAGGQTERDAAPNNPSLRGFEVIDAAKAAVEAACPRTVSCADIIAFAARDSVKLTGNVDYQVPAGRRDGSVSNGNEALHNLPPPNATAQQLADTFFANKFLTLEDMVVLSGAHTVGRSFCASFFNRVWNGNTPIVDAGLDPAYAAQLRALCPTRDTLATTPMDPDTPATLDNNYYKLLPQGKGLFFSDNQLRVNATMNALVTRFAANEAEWKQRFADAMVKMGHIEVQTGRCGQIRVNCNVVNPSTSSPEVELAGEDQETGGAVAAS
;
A
#
# COMPACT_ATOMS: atom_id res chain seq x y z
N MET A 1 -2.07 20.56 -18.10
CA MET A 1 -3.36 20.36 -17.43
C MET A 1 -3.82 18.96 -17.78
N ALA A 2 -3.61 17.99 -16.90
CA ALA A 2 -4.04 16.61 -17.07
C ALA A 2 -5.41 16.43 -16.42
N PRO A 3 -6.32 15.62 -17.00
CA PRO A 3 -7.63 15.39 -16.42
C PRO A 3 -7.51 14.54 -15.15
N ARG A 4 -8.00 15.07 -14.05
CA ARG A 4 -8.15 14.37 -12.78
C ARG A 4 -9.12 13.21 -12.97
N GLY A 5 -8.68 12.00 -12.66
CA GLY A 5 -9.50 10.78 -12.71
C GLY A 5 -10.76 10.93 -11.85
N SER A 6 -11.85 10.39 -12.38
CA SER A 6 -13.18 10.43 -11.75
C SER A 6 -13.15 9.70 -10.41
N TYR A 7 -13.07 10.45 -9.34
CA TYR A 7 -13.49 9.94 -8.05
C TYR A 7 -14.99 9.63 -8.10
N CYS A 8 -15.44 8.65 -7.35
CA CYS A 8 -16.86 8.32 -7.15
C CYS A 8 -17.63 9.48 -6.50
N ARG A 9 -17.62 10.65 -7.16
CA ARG A 9 -18.36 11.86 -6.84
C ARG A 9 -19.18 12.22 -8.07
N ARG A 10 -20.34 11.60 -8.20
CA ARG A 10 -21.42 12.16 -9.03
C ARG A 10 -22.57 12.52 -8.11
N VAL A 11 -22.67 13.80 -7.81
CA VAL A 11 -23.92 14.41 -7.36
C VAL A 11 -24.07 15.78 -8.01
N MET A 12 -25.20 15.91 -8.65
CA MET A 12 -26.04 17.05 -8.93
C MET A 12 -25.86 17.81 -10.24
N GLY A 13 -26.72 17.45 -11.17
CA GLY A 13 -27.35 18.40 -12.07
C GLY A 13 -28.64 18.91 -11.43
N VAL A 14 -28.78 20.22 -11.34
CA VAL A 14 -29.98 20.90 -10.82
C VAL A 14 -31.05 20.92 -11.90
N ALA A 15 -32.21 20.28 -11.64
CA ALA A 15 -33.46 20.61 -12.31
C ALA A 15 -34.48 20.98 -11.23
N VAL A 16 -34.89 22.24 -11.23
CA VAL A 16 -36.01 22.75 -10.42
C VAL A 16 -37.34 22.32 -11.00
N ALA A 17 -38.12 21.54 -10.23
CA ALA A 17 -39.54 21.44 -10.39
C ALA A 17 -40.20 21.28 -9.03
N VAL A 18 -41.05 22.23 -8.69
CA VAL A 18 -41.88 22.32 -7.49
C VAL A 18 -43.04 21.33 -7.62
N ALA A 19 -43.25 20.46 -6.64
CA ALA A 19 -44.55 20.13 -6.04
C ALA A 19 -44.49 18.94 -5.08
N ALA A 20 -45.15 19.10 -3.94
CA ALA A 20 -45.80 18.11 -3.07
C ALA A 20 -44.92 17.26 -2.16
N CYS A 21 -45.04 17.58 -0.87
CA CYS A 21 -44.74 16.84 0.33
C CYS A 21 -45.02 15.33 0.22
N ALA A 22 -43.98 14.52 0.19
CA ALA A 22 -44.02 13.15 0.67
C ALA A 22 -42.66 12.94 1.38
N LEU A 23 -42.69 12.75 2.70
CA LEU A 23 -41.55 12.31 3.48
C LEU A 23 -41.13 10.93 2.99
N CYS A 24 -40.34 10.88 1.92
CA CYS A 24 -39.53 9.71 1.61
C CYS A 24 -38.34 9.73 2.57
N LEU A 25 -38.40 8.93 3.60
CA LEU A 25 -37.25 8.43 4.32
C LEU A 25 -36.39 7.63 3.31
N LEU A 26 -35.62 8.34 2.52
CA LEU A 26 -34.53 7.71 1.76
C LEU A 26 -33.55 7.18 2.80
N PRO A 27 -33.22 5.88 2.78
CA PRO A 27 -32.11 5.41 3.59
C PRO A 27 -30.92 6.25 3.19
N ALA A 28 -30.36 7.00 4.13
CA ALA A 28 -29.08 7.62 3.96
C ALA A 28 -28.14 6.53 3.48
N THR A 29 -27.68 6.60 2.22
CA THR A 29 -26.61 5.77 1.73
C THR A 29 -25.40 6.18 2.53
N THR A 30 -25.20 5.59 3.70
CA THR A 30 -24.01 5.73 4.49
C THR A 30 -22.87 5.30 3.58
N SER A 31 -22.07 6.25 3.12
CA SER A 31 -20.70 5.99 2.69
C SER A 31 -20.11 5.16 3.82
N GLY A 32 -19.88 3.86 3.59
CA GLY A 32 -19.54 2.94 4.66
C GLY A 32 -18.22 3.36 5.30
N ALA A 33 -18.26 3.92 6.50
CA ALA A 33 -17.07 4.17 7.27
C ALA A 33 -16.35 2.85 7.58
N LEU A 34 -15.02 2.84 7.52
CA LEU A 34 -14.25 1.69 8.00
C LEU A 34 -14.58 1.43 9.48
N ARG A 35 -14.69 0.18 9.87
CA ARG A 35 -14.97 -0.20 11.25
C ARG A 35 -14.17 -1.42 11.68
N VAL A 36 -13.78 -1.46 12.93
CA VAL A 36 -13.23 -2.66 13.56
C VAL A 36 -14.29 -3.75 13.60
N GLY A 37 -13.91 -4.99 13.31
CA GLY A 37 -14.82 -6.12 13.27
C GLY A 37 -15.81 -6.10 12.11
N PHE A 38 -15.47 -5.43 11.00
CA PHE A 38 -16.34 -5.31 9.81
C PHE A 38 -16.86 -6.65 9.32
N TYR A 39 -16.02 -7.69 9.33
CA TYR A 39 -16.33 -9.03 8.86
C TYR A 39 -16.92 -9.96 9.92
N GLN A 40 -17.18 -9.48 11.12
CA GLN A 40 -17.58 -10.32 12.26
C GLN A 40 -18.82 -11.19 11.99
N SER A 41 -19.78 -10.70 11.17
CA SER A 41 -20.97 -11.44 10.78
C SER A 41 -20.88 -12.12 9.43
N SER A 42 -20.12 -11.55 8.46
CA SER A 42 -20.07 -12.02 7.08
C SER A 42 -18.94 -13.01 6.80
N CYS A 43 -17.83 -12.90 7.54
CA CYS A 43 -16.66 -13.81 7.46
C CYS A 43 -15.90 -13.78 8.79
N PRO A 44 -16.40 -14.42 9.86
CA PRO A 44 -15.85 -14.31 11.22
C PRO A 44 -14.36 -14.67 11.33
N ASN A 45 -13.88 -15.57 10.47
CA ASN A 45 -12.51 -16.05 10.47
C ASN A 45 -11.57 -15.27 9.54
N ALA A 46 -12.02 -14.18 8.89
CA ALA A 46 -11.23 -13.47 7.89
C ALA A 46 -9.84 -13.07 8.41
N GLU A 47 -9.78 -12.38 9.54
CA GLU A 47 -8.51 -11.94 10.13
C GLU A 47 -7.64 -13.12 10.59
N ALA A 48 -8.24 -14.19 11.10
CA ALA A 48 -7.50 -15.38 11.51
C ALA A 48 -6.85 -16.09 10.32
N LEU A 49 -7.54 -16.20 9.17
CA LEU A 49 -7.03 -16.79 7.95
C LEU A 49 -5.86 -15.98 7.36
N VAL A 50 -5.97 -14.64 7.36
CA VAL A 50 -4.86 -13.76 6.94
C VAL A 50 -3.66 -13.95 7.87
N ARG A 51 -3.87 -13.95 9.19
CA ARG A 51 -2.81 -14.16 10.19
C ARG A 51 -2.09 -15.49 10.00
N GLN A 52 -2.82 -16.57 9.70
CA GLN A 52 -2.22 -17.88 9.43
C GLN A 52 -1.32 -17.84 8.18
N ALA A 53 -1.76 -17.22 7.10
CA ALA A 53 -0.95 -17.07 5.88
C ALA A 53 0.33 -16.27 6.15
N VAL A 54 0.22 -15.14 6.87
CA VAL A 54 1.38 -14.32 7.26
C VAL A 54 2.34 -15.09 8.17
N ALA A 55 1.83 -15.77 9.20
CA ALA A 55 2.66 -16.55 10.13
C ALA A 55 3.39 -17.70 9.41
N ALA A 56 2.72 -18.41 8.50
CA ALA A 56 3.32 -19.45 7.69
C ALA A 56 4.42 -18.94 6.75
N ALA A 57 4.25 -17.74 6.19
CA ALA A 57 5.27 -17.09 5.36
C ALA A 57 6.45 -16.61 6.22
N PHE A 58 6.18 -15.97 7.35
CA PHE A 58 7.18 -15.49 8.30
C PHE A 58 8.08 -16.61 8.84
N ALA A 59 7.50 -17.79 9.10
CA ALA A 59 8.26 -18.95 9.55
C ALA A 59 9.27 -19.45 8.50
N ARG A 60 9.05 -19.19 7.20
CA ARG A 60 9.97 -19.54 6.11
C ARG A 60 10.99 -18.45 5.82
N ASP A 61 10.58 -17.20 5.87
CA ASP A 61 11.39 -16.00 5.66
C ASP A 61 10.87 -14.85 6.53
N ALA A 62 11.54 -14.58 7.64
CA ALA A 62 11.18 -13.48 8.53
C ALA A 62 11.20 -12.09 7.82
N GLY A 63 12.00 -11.97 6.75
CA GLY A 63 12.07 -10.74 5.96
C GLY A 63 10.79 -10.39 5.20
N VAL A 64 9.84 -11.34 5.06
CA VAL A 64 8.56 -11.08 4.42
C VAL A 64 7.71 -10.07 5.18
N ALA A 65 7.84 -10.03 6.51
CA ALA A 65 7.09 -9.09 7.36
C ALA A 65 7.38 -7.63 6.98
N ALA A 66 8.66 -7.27 6.80
CA ALA A 66 9.03 -5.95 6.30
C ALA A 66 8.45 -5.66 4.90
N GLY A 67 8.40 -6.69 4.05
CA GLY A 67 7.77 -6.61 2.73
C GLY A 67 6.28 -6.28 2.81
N LEU A 68 5.53 -6.93 3.69
CA LEU A 68 4.08 -6.72 3.87
C LEU A 68 3.76 -5.35 4.49
N ILE A 69 4.57 -4.88 5.44
CA ILE A 69 4.44 -3.51 5.99
C ILE A 69 4.64 -2.49 4.87
N ARG A 70 5.68 -2.67 4.05
CA ARG A 70 5.96 -1.78 2.93
C ARG A 70 4.90 -1.89 1.83
N LEU A 71 4.35 -3.08 1.57
CA LEU A 71 3.29 -3.28 0.59
C LEU A 71 2.04 -2.46 0.93
N HIS A 72 1.67 -2.40 2.22
CA HIS A 72 0.57 -1.57 2.68
C HIS A 72 0.84 -0.07 2.47
N PHE A 73 2.05 0.39 2.76
CA PHE A 73 2.45 1.77 2.51
C PHE A 73 2.39 2.11 1.01
N HIS A 74 2.94 1.23 0.14
CA HIS A 74 2.95 1.45 -1.30
C HIS A 74 1.57 1.41 -1.93
N ASP A 75 0.65 0.60 -1.39
CA ASP A 75 -0.76 0.62 -1.78
C ASP A 75 -1.40 1.97 -1.44
N CYS A 76 -1.36 2.34 -0.15
CA CYS A 76 -2.06 3.52 0.36
C CYS A 76 -1.56 4.84 -0.25
N PHE A 77 -0.28 4.93 -0.60
CA PHE A 77 0.32 6.19 -1.06
C PHE A 77 0.11 6.48 -2.55
N VAL A 78 -0.32 5.53 -3.36
CA VAL A 78 -0.53 5.76 -4.80
C VAL A 78 -1.97 6.20 -5.08
N ARG A 79 -2.94 5.32 -4.96
CA ARG A 79 -4.36 5.60 -5.24
C ARG A 79 -5.27 5.50 -4.02
N GLY A 80 -4.67 5.52 -2.84
CA GLY A 80 -5.32 5.16 -1.59
C GLY A 80 -5.24 3.67 -1.32
N CYS A 81 -5.71 3.24 -0.14
CA CYS A 81 -5.65 1.83 0.26
C CYS A 81 -6.73 1.03 -0.49
N ASP A 82 -6.49 0.72 -1.77
CA ASP A 82 -7.46 0.09 -2.68
C ASP A 82 -6.91 -1.16 -3.40
N ALA A 83 -5.76 -1.65 -2.97
CA ALA A 83 -5.08 -2.82 -3.52
C ALA A 83 -4.72 -2.72 -5.02
N SER A 84 -4.65 -1.51 -5.58
CA SER A 84 -4.25 -1.28 -6.97
C SER A 84 -2.83 -1.75 -7.27
N VAL A 85 -1.94 -1.70 -6.26
CA VAL A 85 -0.55 -2.20 -6.35
C VAL A 85 -0.44 -3.69 -6.66
N LEU A 86 -1.48 -4.48 -6.38
CA LEU A 86 -1.50 -5.92 -6.64
C LEU A 86 -1.80 -6.27 -8.10
N LEU A 87 -2.39 -5.35 -8.86
CA LEU A 87 -2.82 -5.62 -10.23
C LEU A 87 -1.61 -5.87 -11.15
N THR A 88 -1.69 -6.95 -11.94
CA THR A 88 -0.67 -7.34 -12.93
C THR A 88 -0.98 -6.82 -14.33
N LYS A 89 -2.14 -6.20 -14.52
CA LYS A 89 -2.55 -5.58 -15.77
C LYS A 89 -3.23 -4.25 -15.49
N ASN A 90 -2.88 -3.25 -16.27
CA ASN A 90 -3.60 -1.98 -16.31
C ASN A 90 -4.70 -2.09 -17.39
N PRO A 91 -6.00 -2.02 -17.03
CA PRO A 91 -7.09 -2.08 -18.01
C PRO A 91 -7.02 -0.97 -19.06
N ALA A 92 -6.43 0.16 -18.74
CA ALA A 92 -6.22 1.27 -19.68
C ALA A 92 -4.93 1.11 -20.53
N GLY A 93 -4.18 0.02 -20.36
CA GLY A 93 -2.87 -0.20 -20.98
C GLY A 93 -1.73 0.47 -20.21
N GLY A 94 -0.49 0.12 -20.58
CA GLY A 94 0.72 0.64 -19.96
C GLY A 94 1.15 -0.09 -18.68
N GLN A 95 2.18 0.44 -18.03
CA GLN A 95 2.81 -0.13 -16.85
C GLN A 95 1.90 -0.05 -15.62
N THR A 96 1.85 -1.13 -14.84
CA THR A 96 1.14 -1.14 -13.55
C THR A 96 1.99 -0.50 -12.44
N GLU A 97 1.36 -0.20 -11.30
CA GLU A 97 2.09 0.21 -10.09
C GLU A 97 3.11 -0.85 -9.67
N ARG A 98 2.70 -2.14 -9.73
CA ARG A 98 3.56 -3.28 -9.37
C ARG A 98 4.86 -3.32 -10.18
N ASP A 99 4.80 -2.98 -11.47
CA ASP A 99 5.94 -3.02 -12.38
C ASP A 99 6.79 -1.74 -12.35
N ALA A 100 6.31 -0.67 -11.71
CA ALA A 100 7.02 0.60 -11.62
C ALA A 100 8.31 0.49 -10.81
N ALA A 101 9.30 1.30 -11.16
CA ALA A 101 10.65 1.28 -10.55
C ALA A 101 10.68 1.36 -9.02
N PRO A 102 9.80 2.09 -8.32
CA PRO A 102 9.75 2.04 -6.86
C PRO A 102 9.36 0.68 -6.29
N ASN A 103 8.68 -0.16 -7.07
CA ASN A 103 8.12 -1.45 -6.67
C ASN A 103 8.93 -2.63 -7.20
N ASN A 104 9.27 -2.64 -8.47
CA ASN A 104 9.99 -3.72 -9.12
C ASN A 104 11.51 -3.45 -9.17
N PRO A 105 12.36 -4.37 -8.68
CA PRO A 105 12.08 -5.69 -8.11
C PRO A 105 11.97 -5.72 -6.57
N SER A 106 11.87 -4.59 -5.89
CA SER A 106 12.11 -4.48 -4.45
C SER A 106 10.90 -4.78 -3.56
N LEU A 107 9.66 -4.59 -4.06
CA LEU A 107 8.45 -4.86 -3.30
C LEU A 107 8.16 -6.36 -3.24
N ARG A 108 7.76 -6.87 -2.06
CA ARG A 108 7.64 -8.31 -1.77
C ARG A 108 6.39 -8.59 -0.95
N GLY A 109 5.98 -9.88 -0.91
CA GLY A 109 4.85 -10.34 -0.11
C GLY A 109 3.57 -10.56 -0.92
N PHE A 110 3.61 -10.39 -2.24
CA PHE A 110 2.45 -10.62 -3.12
C PHE A 110 1.90 -12.04 -2.98
N GLU A 111 2.78 -13.03 -2.92
CA GLU A 111 2.45 -14.44 -2.74
C GLU A 111 1.75 -14.73 -1.40
N VAL A 112 2.04 -13.95 -0.38
CA VAL A 112 1.37 -14.07 0.94
C VAL A 112 -0.05 -13.54 0.85
N ILE A 113 -0.24 -12.42 0.15
CA ILE A 113 -1.58 -11.86 -0.10
C ILE A 113 -2.41 -12.83 -0.95
N ASP A 114 -1.82 -13.45 -1.97
CA ASP A 114 -2.50 -14.46 -2.81
C ASP A 114 -2.92 -15.67 -1.97
N ALA A 115 -2.04 -16.18 -1.11
CA ALA A 115 -2.36 -17.30 -0.21
C ALA A 115 -3.44 -16.95 0.80
N ALA A 116 -3.38 -15.74 1.39
CA ALA A 116 -4.41 -15.25 2.30
C ALA A 116 -5.75 -15.09 1.58
N LYS A 117 -5.75 -14.52 0.37
CA LYS A 117 -6.95 -14.36 -0.45
C LYS A 117 -7.57 -15.70 -0.80
N ALA A 118 -6.78 -16.67 -1.22
CA ALA A 118 -7.27 -18.02 -1.52
C ALA A 118 -7.96 -18.68 -0.31
N ALA A 119 -7.36 -18.57 0.89
CA ALA A 119 -7.93 -19.10 2.12
C ALA A 119 -9.25 -18.41 2.50
N VAL A 120 -9.30 -17.10 2.36
CA VAL A 120 -10.50 -16.29 2.66
C VAL A 120 -11.62 -16.56 1.64
N GLU A 121 -11.31 -16.65 0.35
CA GLU A 121 -12.30 -16.96 -0.70
C GLU A 121 -12.88 -18.36 -0.56
N ALA A 122 -12.09 -19.34 -0.11
CA ALA A 122 -12.57 -20.69 0.17
C ALA A 122 -13.58 -20.73 1.32
N ALA A 123 -13.42 -19.86 2.33
CA ALA A 123 -14.30 -19.77 3.49
C ALA A 123 -15.51 -18.85 3.27
N CYS A 124 -15.30 -17.72 2.61
CA CYS A 124 -16.28 -16.64 2.46
C CYS A 124 -16.18 -16.02 1.05
N PRO A 125 -16.69 -16.68 0.01
CA PRO A 125 -16.56 -16.22 -1.37
C PRO A 125 -17.03 -14.77 -1.57
N ARG A 126 -16.23 -13.95 -2.28
CA ARG A 126 -16.54 -12.56 -2.66
C ARG A 126 -16.90 -11.64 -1.50
N THR A 127 -16.33 -11.89 -0.31
CA THR A 127 -16.69 -11.15 0.90
C THR A 127 -15.59 -10.18 1.34
N VAL A 128 -14.34 -10.61 1.35
CA VAL A 128 -13.21 -9.83 1.89
C VAL A 128 -12.39 -9.23 0.76
N SER A 129 -12.16 -7.91 0.82
CA SER A 129 -11.37 -7.20 -0.18
C SER A 129 -9.87 -7.50 -0.07
N CYS A 130 -9.17 -7.37 -1.18
CA CYS A 130 -7.70 -7.45 -1.21
C CYS A 130 -7.07 -6.31 -0.41
N ALA A 131 -7.66 -5.13 -0.41
CA ALA A 131 -7.21 -3.97 0.35
C ALA A 131 -7.26 -4.22 1.87
N ASP A 132 -8.31 -4.87 2.37
CA ASP A 132 -8.38 -5.24 3.78
C ASP A 132 -7.41 -6.38 4.12
N ILE A 133 -7.18 -7.32 3.21
CA ILE A 133 -6.16 -8.37 3.39
C ILE A 133 -4.77 -7.78 3.52
N ILE A 134 -4.39 -6.78 2.70
CA ILE A 134 -3.11 -6.06 2.83
C ILE A 134 -3.01 -5.40 4.22
N ALA A 135 -4.05 -4.70 4.66
CA ALA A 135 -4.05 -4.01 5.94
C ALA A 135 -3.91 -4.99 7.14
N PHE A 136 -4.62 -6.11 7.10
CA PHE A 136 -4.49 -7.17 8.11
C PHE A 136 -3.09 -7.81 8.09
N ALA A 137 -2.55 -8.08 6.90
CA ALA A 137 -1.22 -8.68 6.75
C ALA A 137 -0.12 -7.75 7.28
N ALA A 138 -0.24 -6.44 7.08
CA ALA A 138 0.69 -5.45 7.63
C ALA A 138 0.64 -5.44 9.17
N ARG A 139 -0.58 -5.42 9.79
CA ARG A 139 -0.76 -5.51 11.23
C ARG A 139 -0.13 -6.78 11.80
N ASP A 140 -0.38 -7.94 11.17
CA ASP A 140 0.14 -9.21 11.65
C ASP A 140 1.67 -9.28 11.52
N SER A 141 2.24 -8.63 10.50
CA SER A 141 3.69 -8.47 10.33
C SER A 141 4.31 -7.61 11.44
N VAL A 142 3.68 -6.50 11.78
CA VAL A 142 4.07 -5.61 12.90
C VAL A 142 4.01 -6.37 14.23
N LYS A 143 2.99 -7.20 14.42
CA LYS A 143 2.85 -8.04 15.60
C LYS A 143 3.97 -9.07 15.72
N LEU A 144 4.32 -9.73 14.62
CA LEU A 144 5.36 -10.78 14.61
C LEU A 144 6.77 -10.21 14.85
N THR A 145 7.07 -9.03 14.32
CA THR A 145 8.40 -8.42 14.40
C THR A 145 8.61 -7.54 15.63
N GLY A 146 7.56 -6.86 16.13
CA GLY A 146 7.68 -5.86 17.18
C GLY A 146 6.80 -6.09 18.41
N ASN A 147 5.99 -7.16 18.40
CA ASN A 147 4.95 -7.39 19.42
C ASN A 147 3.99 -6.20 19.60
N VAL A 148 3.78 -5.41 18.54
CA VAL A 148 2.81 -4.31 18.50
C VAL A 148 1.52 -4.83 17.87
N ASP A 149 0.43 -4.74 18.60
CA ASP A 149 -0.89 -5.15 18.12
C ASP A 149 -1.82 -3.95 18.09
N TYR A 150 -2.63 -3.86 17.04
CA TYR A 150 -3.63 -2.82 16.91
C TYR A 150 -4.84 -3.33 16.12
N GLN A 151 -5.98 -2.72 16.39
CA GLN A 151 -7.21 -3.04 15.67
C GLN A 151 -7.21 -2.37 14.30
N VAL A 152 -7.53 -3.13 13.26
CA VAL A 152 -7.61 -2.61 11.89
C VAL A 152 -9.07 -2.36 11.53
N PRO A 153 -9.48 -1.09 11.35
CA PRO A 153 -10.76 -0.79 10.73
C PRO A 153 -10.79 -1.32 9.29
N ALA A 154 -11.80 -2.11 8.96
CA ALA A 154 -11.98 -2.77 7.67
C ALA A 154 -13.28 -2.30 6.98
N GLY A 155 -13.48 -2.72 5.74
CA GLY A 155 -14.59 -2.31 4.89
C GLY A 155 -14.12 -1.58 3.63
N ARG A 156 -12.80 -1.62 3.33
CA ARG A 156 -12.22 -1.14 2.07
C ARG A 156 -12.74 -1.97 0.92
N ARG A 157 -12.74 -1.38 -0.24
CA ARG A 157 -13.00 -2.06 -1.51
C ARG A 157 -11.82 -1.88 -2.45
N ASP A 158 -11.73 -2.81 -3.39
CA ASP A 158 -10.60 -2.88 -4.31
C ASP A 158 -10.79 -1.96 -5.50
N GLY A 159 -9.73 -1.25 -5.88
CA GLY A 159 -9.66 -0.46 -7.10
C GLY A 159 -9.61 -1.31 -8.36
N SER A 160 -9.82 -0.67 -9.48
CA SER A 160 -9.78 -1.30 -10.82
C SER A 160 -8.74 -0.70 -11.76
N VAL A 161 -7.94 0.24 -11.28
CA VAL A 161 -6.91 0.94 -12.07
C VAL A 161 -5.58 0.85 -11.35
N SER A 162 -4.51 0.52 -12.10
CA SER A 162 -3.13 0.52 -11.61
C SER A 162 -2.27 1.24 -12.64
N ASN A 163 -1.55 2.29 -12.22
CA ASN A 163 -0.78 3.13 -13.13
C ASN A 163 0.63 3.37 -12.57
N GLY A 164 1.64 2.85 -13.27
CA GLY A 164 3.04 2.95 -12.87
C GLY A 164 3.56 4.40 -12.74
N ASN A 165 3.06 5.32 -13.55
CA ASN A 165 3.45 6.73 -13.45
C ASN A 165 2.96 7.36 -12.14
N GLU A 166 1.81 6.94 -11.63
CA GLU A 166 1.33 7.44 -10.34
C GLU A 166 2.19 6.95 -9.18
N ALA A 167 2.70 5.70 -9.25
CA ALA A 167 3.67 5.20 -8.28
C ALA A 167 4.96 6.04 -8.26
N LEU A 168 5.46 6.45 -9.43
CA LEU A 168 6.65 7.30 -9.54
C LEU A 168 6.47 8.69 -8.91
N HIS A 169 5.24 9.23 -8.94
CA HIS A 169 4.96 10.59 -8.47
C HIS A 169 4.50 10.66 -7.02
N ASN A 170 3.83 9.60 -6.52
CA ASN A 170 3.20 9.61 -5.19
C ASN A 170 4.06 8.94 -4.11
N LEU A 171 4.97 8.05 -4.47
CA LEU A 171 5.87 7.42 -3.51
C LEU A 171 7.10 8.31 -3.26
N PRO A 172 7.43 8.63 -2.00
CA PRO A 172 8.62 9.41 -1.69
C PRO A 172 9.89 8.63 -2.05
N PRO A 173 10.78 9.20 -2.85
CA PRO A 173 12.02 8.51 -3.23
C PRO A 173 13.02 8.50 -2.05
N PRO A 174 13.97 7.54 -2.02
CA PRO A 174 14.95 7.41 -0.94
C PRO A 174 15.93 8.60 -0.84
N ASN A 175 15.95 9.48 -1.82
CA ASN A 175 16.72 10.72 -1.86
C ASN A 175 15.87 11.99 -1.64
N ALA A 176 14.64 11.85 -1.13
CA ALA A 176 13.78 12.98 -0.84
C ALA A 176 14.35 13.86 0.28
N THR A 177 14.22 15.18 0.13
CA THR A 177 14.54 16.15 1.19
C THR A 177 13.45 16.19 2.26
N ALA A 178 13.76 16.77 3.42
CA ALA A 178 12.80 16.97 4.52
C ALA A 178 11.51 17.64 4.06
N GLN A 179 11.60 18.67 3.18
CA GLN A 179 10.44 19.37 2.65
C GLN A 179 9.62 18.47 1.72
N GLN A 180 10.26 17.75 0.80
CA GLN A 180 9.57 16.82 -0.09
C GLN A 180 8.85 15.71 0.67
N LEU A 181 9.46 15.17 1.74
CA LEU A 181 8.81 14.20 2.62
C LEU A 181 7.58 14.80 3.29
N ALA A 182 7.72 16.00 3.89
CA ALA A 182 6.61 16.67 4.55
C ALA A 182 5.46 16.96 3.58
N ASP A 183 5.76 17.42 2.36
CA ASP A 183 4.74 17.70 1.34
C ASP A 183 4.01 16.43 0.90
N THR A 184 4.75 15.31 0.71
CA THR A 184 4.14 14.03 0.32
C THR A 184 3.19 13.51 1.40
N PHE A 185 3.60 13.52 2.66
CA PHE A 185 2.77 12.99 3.75
C PHE A 185 1.61 13.91 4.11
N PHE A 186 1.84 15.22 4.19
CA PHE A 186 0.83 16.18 4.63
C PHE A 186 -0.08 16.63 3.49
N ALA A 187 0.46 17.23 2.44
CA ALA A 187 -0.36 17.84 1.39
C ALA A 187 -1.08 16.79 0.53
N ASN A 188 -0.44 15.63 0.30
CA ASN A 188 -0.98 14.60 -0.60
C ASN A 188 -1.76 13.52 0.15
N LYS A 189 -1.38 13.21 1.42
CA LYS A 189 -1.94 12.07 2.16
C LYS A 189 -2.58 12.42 3.50
N PHE A 190 -2.60 13.70 3.87
CA PHE A 190 -3.24 14.21 5.10
C PHE A 190 -2.69 13.61 6.39
N LEU A 191 -1.43 13.14 6.36
CA LEU A 191 -0.68 12.68 7.52
C LEU A 191 0.12 13.83 8.11
N THR A 192 0.26 13.86 9.43
CA THR A 192 1.03 14.90 10.11
C THR A 192 2.53 14.70 9.95
N LEU A 193 3.32 15.73 10.28
CA LEU A 193 4.78 15.62 10.37
C LEU A 193 5.21 14.55 11.39
N GLU A 194 4.48 14.44 12.50
CA GLU A 194 4.72 13.38 13.50
C GLU A 194 4.43 12.00 12.91
N ASP A 195 3.30 11.82 12.20
CA ASP A 195 2.97 10.54 11.55
C ASP A 195 4.06 10.14 10.55
N MET A 196 4.63 11.09 9.78
CA MET A 196 5.73 10.84 8.86
C MET A 196 6.98 10.33 9.60
N VAL A 197 7.42 11.04 10.65
CA VAL A 197 8.59 10.64 11.44
C VAL A 197 8.35 9.27 12.10
N VAL A 198 7.17 9.04 12.64
CA VAL A 198 6.76 7.76 13.27
C VAL A 198 6.79 6.61 12.28
N LEU A 199 6.19 6.77 11.10
CA LEU A 199 6.13 5.74 10.06
C LEU A 199 7.50 5.45 9.43
N SER A 200 8.40 6.45 9.37
CA SER A 200 9.78 6.25 8.94
C SER A 200 10.52 5.24 9.83
N GLY A 201 10.10 5.07 11.07
CA GLY A 201 10.62 4.04 11.98
C GLY A 201 10.43 2.60 11.47
N ALA A 202 9.59 2.36 10.47
CA ALA A 202 9.52 1.06 9.79
C ALA A 202 10.85 0.65 9.13
N HIS A 203 11.76 1.61 8.90
CA HIS A 203 13.12 1.35 8.44
C HIS A 203 14.02 0.68 9.49
N THR A 204 13.49 0.32 10.66
CA THR A 204 14.15 -0.59 11.61
C THR A 204 14.12 -2.05 11.16
N VAL A 205 13.27 -2.41 10.17
CA VAL A 205 13.19 -3.78 9.63
C VAL A 205 13.35 -3.80 8.12
N GLY A 206 13.84 -4.92 7.61
CA GLY A 206 13.94 -5.16 6.18
C GLY A 206 15.32 -4.87 5.60
N ARG A 207 15.37 -4.78 4.27
CA ARG A 207 16.62 -4.62 3.51
C ARG A 207 16.41 -3.79 2.26
N SER A 208 17.47 -3.15 1.79
CA SER A 208 17.48 -2.35 0.56
C SER A 208 18.56 -2.79 -0.41
N PHE A 209 18.27 -2.68 -1.71
CA PHE A 209 19.25 -2.84 -2.77
C PHE A 209 20.21 -1.63 -2.84
N CYS A 210 21.41 -1.87 -3.36
CA CYS A 210 22.45 -0.86 -3.55
C CYS A 210 21.96 0.39 -4.29
N ALA A 211 21.13 0.24 -5.30
CA ALA A 211 20.63 1.35 -6.13
C ALA A 211 19.96 2.47 -5.33
N SER A 212 19.34 2.16 -4.18
CA SER A 212 18.58 3.13 -3.38
C SER A 212 19.44 4.12 -2.60
N PHE A 213 20.69 3.77 -2.30
CA PHE A 213 21.61 4.61 -1.54
C PHE A 213 22.98 4.81 -2.20
N PHE A 214 23.17 4.29 -3.43
CA PHE A 214 24.43 4.32 -4.15
C PHE A 214 25.07 5.71 -4.18
N ASN A 215 24.27 6.73 -4.46
CA ASN A 215 24.73 8.12 -4.57
C ASN A 215 25.20 8.74 -3.25
N ARG A 216 25.04 8.05 -2.10
CA ARG A 216 25.55 8.48 -0.81
C ARG A 216 27.02 8.05 -0.58
N VAL A 217 27.47 7.07 -1.34
CA VAL A 217 28.80 6.46 -1.20
C VAL A 217 29.62 6.52 -2.47
N TRP A 218 29.00 6.85 -3.62
CA TRP A 218 29.64 7.00 -4.91
C TRP A 218 29.10 8.21 -5.67
N ASN A 219 30.01 8.94 -6.34
CA ASN A 219 29.69 9.94 -7.38
C ASN A 219 30.30 9.45 -8.70
N GLY A 220 29.47 8.84 -9.54
CA GLY A 220 29.98 8.03 -10.66
C GLY A 220 30.85 6.90 -10.14
N ASN A 221 32.12 6.88 -10.55
CA ASN A 221 33.11 5.91 -10.10
C ASN A 221 34.01 6.45 -8.98
N THR A 222 33.75 7.64 -8.47
CA THR A 222 34.55 8.26 -7.39
C THR A 222 33.93 7.96 -6.04
N PRO A 223 34.68 7.36 -5.09
CA PRO A 223 34.23 7.17 -3.72
C PRO A 223 33.95 8.51 -3.04
N ILE A 224 32.79 8.61 -2.38
CA ILE A 224 32.41 9.76 -1.55
C ILE A 224 31.89 9.29 -0.20
N VAL A 225 31.72 10.22 0.72
CA VAL A 225 30.97 10.05 1.96
C VAL A 225 29.96 11.19 2.03
N ASP A 226 28.68 10.84 1.95
CA ASP A 226 27.59 11.80 2.21
C ASP A 226 27.73 12.38 3.63
N ALA A 227 27.49 13.68 3.80
CA ALA A 227 27.66 14.37 5.08
C ALA A 227 26.81 13.80 6.23
N GLY A 228 25.75 13.06 5.89
CA GLY A 228 24.88 12.38 6.86
C GLY A 228 25.25 10.93 7.14
N LEU A 229 26.37 10.41 6.57
CA LEU A 229 26.84 9.04 6.83
C LEU A 229 28.09 9.02 7.71
N ASP A 230 28.12 8.05 8.61
CA ASP A 230 29.36 7.66 9.30
C ASP A 230 30.39 7.14 8.28
N PRO A 231 31.67 7.60 8.34
CA PRO A 231 32.69 7.21 7.35
C PRO A 231 32.99 5.70 7.31
N ALA A 232 32.96 5.02 8.46
CA ALA A 232 33.21 3.59 8.54
C ALA A 232 32.02 2.80 7.93
N TYR A 233 30.80 3.23 8.23
CA TYR A 233 29.59 2.65 7.63
C TYR A 233 29.58 2.88 6.10
N ALA A 234 29.91 4.09 5.63
CA ALA A 234 30.05 4.38 4.22
C ALA A 234 31.08 3.46 3.51
N ALA A 235 32.20 3.14 4.17
CA ALA A 235 33.20 2.20 3.65
C ALA A 235 32.65 0.78 3.50
N GLN A 236 31.85 0.31 4.49
CA GLN A 236 31.18 -0.99 4.43
C GLN A 236 30.17 -1.03 3.28
N LEU A 237 29.36 0.00 3.12
CA LEU A 237 28.38 0.11 2.03
C LEU A 237 29.05 0.12 0.65
N ARG A 238 30.20 0.79 0.50
CA ARG A 238 30.97 0.76 -0.76
C ARG A 238 31.53 -0.60 -1.08
N ALA A 239 32.05 -1.31 -0.08
CA ALA A 239 32.55 -2.66 -0.28
C ALA A 239 31.45 -3.62 -0.72
N LEU A 240 30.24 -3.47 -0.18
CA LEU A 240 29.08 -4.26 -0.57
C LEU A 240 28.55 -3.89 -1.96
N CYS A 241 28.57 -2.60 -2.29
CA CYS A 241 27.97 -2.02 -3.49
C CYS A 241 29.05 -1.38 -4.38
N PRO A 242 29.90 -2.17 -5.06
CA PRO A 242 30.92 -1.64 -5.95
C PRO A 242 30.34 -0.94 -7.19
N THR A 243 29.13 -1.31 -7.61
CA THR A 243 28.38 -0.67 -8.71
C THR A 243 26.92 -0.45 -8.31
N ARG A 244 26.25 0.46 -9.01
CA ARG A 244 24.83 0.76 -8.79
C ARG A 244 23.93 -0.46 -9.01
N ASP A 245 24.26 -1.28 -10.00
CA ASP A 245 23.45 -2.43 -10.43
C ASP A 245 23.75 -3.71 -9.62
N THR A 246 24.56 -3.59 -8.57
CA THR A 246 24.83 -4.70 -7.65
C THR A 246 23.52 -5.16 -7.00
N LEU A 247 23.15 -6.43 -7.18
CA LEU A 247 21.93 -7.01 -6.62
C LEU A 247 22.05 -7.35 -5.13
N ALA A 248 23.20 -7.10 -4.52
CA ALA A 248 23.36 -7.25 -3.07
C ALA A 248 22.39 -6.32 -2.31
N THR A 249 22.00 -6.77 -1.14
CA THR A 249 21.16 -6.00 -0.22
C THR A 249 21.85 -5.81 1.10
N THR A 250 21.58 -4.68 1.76
CA THR A 250 21.98 -4.43 3.14
C THR A 250 20.76 -4.29 4.03
N PRO A 251 20.81 -4.67 5.31
CA PRO A 251 19.75 -4.36 6.26
C PRO A 251 19.49 -2.85 6.34
N MET A 252 18.24 -2.47 6.58
CA MET A 252 17.88 -1.09 6.93
C MET A 252 18.44 -0.72 8.29
N ASP A 253 18.36 -1.63 9.24
CA ASP A 253 18.95 -1.57 10.58
C ASP A 253 20.04 -2.63 10.69
N PRO A 254 21.32 -2.23 10.78
CA PRO A 254 22.43 -3.18 10.88
C PRO A 254 22.51 -3.92 12.22
N ASP A 255 21.89 -3.40 13.28
CA ASP A 255 21.98 -3.94 14.63
C ASP A 255 20.85 -4.93 14.95
N THR A 256 19.59 -4.59 14.58
CA THR A 256 18.38 -5.39 14.85
C THR A 256 17.51 -5.61 13.60
N PRO A 257 18.03 -6.19 12.51
CA PRO A 257 17.43 -6.13 11.15
C PRO A 257 16.07 -6.83 11.00
N ALA A 258 15.66 -7.65 11.96
CA ALA A 258 14.40 -8.39 11.95
C ALA A 258 13.45 -8.01 13.09
N THR A 259 13.83 -7.03 13.93
CA THR A 259 13.03 -6.59 15.08
C THR A 259 12.48 -5.20 14.84
N LEU A 260 11.17 -5.06 14.92
CA LEU A 260 10.51 -3.75 14.84
C LEU A 260 10.60 -3.07 16.21
N ASP A 261 11.67 -2.28 16.37
CA ASP A 261 12.02 -1.55 17.59
C ASP A 261 12.40 -0.09 17.27
N ASN A 262 12.80 0.67 18.26
CA ASN A 262 13.19 2.06 18.09
C ASN A 262 14.67 2.28 17.69
N ASN A 263 15.37 1.22 17.32
CA ASN A 263 16.81 1.31 17.04
C ASN A 263 17.12 2.20 15.83
N TYR A 264 16.22 2.22 14.84
CA TYR A 264 16.29 3.18 13.73
C TYR A 264 16.59 4.62 14.20
N TYR A 265 15.86 5.10 15.20
CA TYR A 265 16.07 6.47 15.74
C TYR A 265 17.37 6.62 16.50
N LYS A 266 17.91 5.55 17.10
CA LYS A 266 19.24 5.54 17.76
C LYS A 266 20.37 5.55 16.76
N LEU A 267 20.15 4.97 15.56
CA LEU A 267 21.12 4.91 14.46
C LEU A 267 21.25 6.24 13.71
N LEU A 268 20.16 7.01 13.59
CA LEU A 268 20.17 8.29 12.87
C LEU A 268 21.24 9.26 13.39
N PRO A 269 21.36 9.56 14.70
CA PRO A 269 22.42 10.45 15.21
C PRO A 269 23.84 9.87 15.04
N GLN A 270 23.98 8.55 14.85
CA GLN A 270 25.26 7.91 14.56
C GLN A 270 25.63 7.95 13.07
N GLY A 271 24.82 8.56 12.21
CA GLY A 271 25.05 8.59 10.76
C GLY A 271 24.85 7.23 10.08
N LYS A 272 24.03 6.36 10.65
CA LYS A 272 23.74 5.01 10.12
C LYS A 272 22.37 4.88 9.47
N GLY A 273 21.62 5.97 9.33
CA GLY A 273 20.42 5.98 8.45
C GLY A 273 20.81 5.67 7.01
N LEU A 274 20.25 4.62 6.44
CA LEU A 274 20.70 4.09 5.14
C LEU A 274 20.38 5.02 3.97
N PHE A 275 19.16 5.55 3.93
CA PHE A 275 18.72 6.45 2.86
C PHE A 275 19.12 7.90 3.15
N PHE A 276 19.24 8.69 2.09
CA PHE A 276 19.38 10.13 2.26
C PHE A 276 18.18 10.71 3.00
N SER A 277 16.97 10.24 2.66
CA SER A 277 15.72 10.63 3.32
C SER A 277 15.70 10.32 4.81
N ASP A 278 16.36 9.25 5.28
CA ASP A 278 16.47 8.95 6.70
C ASP A 278 17.23 10.06 7.45
N ASN A 279 18.36 10.53 6.86
CA ASN A 279 19.14 11.60 7.46
C ASN A 279 18.39 12.94 7.45
N GLN A 280 17.43 13.15 6.55
CA GLN A 280 16.63 14.38 6.47
C GLN A 280 15.76 14.59 7.71
N LEU A 281 15.40 13.55 8.44
CA LEU A 281 14.69 13.67 9.72
C LEU A 281 15.52 14.41 10.79
N ARG A 282 16.83 14.54 10.61
CA ARG A 282 17.73 15.26 11.52
C ARG A 282 17.96 16.72 11.12
N VAL A 283 17.69 17.08 9.87
CA VAL A 283 17.96 18.43 9.34
C VAL A 283 16.92 19.44 9.86
N ASN A 284 15.66 19.04 9.99
CA ASN A 284 14.61 19.89 10.53
C ASN A 284 14.54 19.76 12.05
N ALA A 285 14.51 20.87 12.77
CA ALA A 285 14.54 20.89 14.24
C ALA A 285 13.35 20.15 14.88
N THR A 286 12.15 20.29 14.32
CA THR A 286 10.92 19.61 14.80
C THR A 286 11.02 18.11 14.59
N MET A 287 11.45 17.66 13.41
CA MET A 287 11.64 16.25 13.11
C MET A 287 12.74 15.64 14.01
N ASN A 288 13.85 16.35 14.19
CA ASN A 288 14.95 15.89 15.04
C ASN A 288 14.55 15.77 16.52
N ALA A 289 13.69 16.64 17.01
CA ALA A 289 13.13 16.52 18.36
C ALA A 289 12.29 15.24 18.52
N LEU A 290 11.50 14.87 17.48
CA LEU A 290 10.75 13.61 17.45
C LEU A 290 11.70 12.40 17.38
N VAL A 291 12.74 12.44 16.54
CA VAL A 291 13.80 11.41 16.49
C VAL A 291 14.39 11.17 17.87
N THR A 292 14.78 12.23 18.58
CA THR A 292 15.35 12.15 19.93
C THR A 292 14.35 11.56 20.92
N ARG A 293 13.09 11.97 20.85
CA ARG A 293 12.01 11.48 21.72
C ARG A 293 11.78 9.97 21.53
N PHE A 294 11.70 9.52 20.30
CA PHE A 294 11.46 8.11 19.98
C PHE A 294 12.70 7.24 20.21
N ALA A 295 13.91 7.76 20.03
CA ALA A 295 15.12 7.06 20.42
C ALA A 295 15.18 6.75 21.93
N ALA A 296 14.64 7.65 22.76
CA ALA A 296 14.60 7.50 24.21
C ALA A 296 13.41 6.66 24.71
N ASN A 297 12.32 6.53 23.96
CA ASN A 297 11.08 5.90 24.43
C ASN A 297 10.46 4.97 23.37
N GLU A 298 10.87 3.70 23.39
CA GLU A 298 10.38 2.67 22.47
C GLU A 298 8.88 2.40 22.62
N ALA A 299 8.40 2.34 23.87
CA ALA A 299 6.98 2.04 24.11
C ALA A 299 6.06 3.13 23.55
N GLU A 300 6.48 4.38 23.69
CA GLU A 300 5.74 5.50 23.11
C GLU A 300 5.76 5.45 21.58
N TRP A 301 6.93 5.21 20.96
CA TRP A 301 7.01 5.08 19.51
C TRP A 301 6.13 3.94 19.00
N LYS A 302 6.16 2.77 19.63
CA LYS A 302 5.32 1.63 19.24
C LYS A 302 3.84 1.96 19.27
N GLN A 303 3.38 2.68 20.30
CA GLN A 303 1.99 3.14 20.36
C GLN A 303 1.67 4.11 19.22
N ARG A 304 2.52 5.13 19.00
CA ARG A 304 2.34 6.09 17.92
C ARG A 304 2.40 5.44 16.54
N PHE A 305 3.26 4.40 16.38
CA PHE A 305 3.35 3.63 15.14
C PHE A 305 2.06 2.90 14.83
N ALA A 306 1.45 2.25 15.82
CA ALA A 306 0.15 1.62 15.67
C ALA A 306 -0.92 2.64 15.25
N ASP A 307 -0.99 3.79 15.92
CA ASP A 307 -1.94 4.87 15.60
C ASP A 307 -1.72 5.41 14.16
N ALA A 308 -0.46 5.61 13.76
CA ALA A 308 -0.11 6.12 12.43
C ALA A 308 -0.41 5.07 11.32
N MET A 309 -0.21 3.78 11.58
CA MET A 309 -0.59 2.70 10.66
C MET A 309 -2.11 2.65 10.44
N VAL A 310 -2.91 2.87 11.50
CA VAL A 310 -4.36 2.99 11.37
C VAL A 310 -4.74 4.22 10.55
N LYS A 311 -4.13 5.38 10.79
CA LYS A 311 -4.36 6.60 9.99
C LYS A 311 -4.00 6.38 8.52
N MET A 312 -2.84 5.81 8.24
CA MET A 312 -2.41 5.48 6.88
C MET A 312 -3.45 4.59 6.18
N GLY A 313 -3.99 3.60 6.89
CA GLY A 313 -5.03 2.71 6.39
C GLY A 313 -6.37 3.39 6.04
N HIS A 314 -6.55 4.67 6.32
CA HIS A 314 -7.74 5.46 5.93
C HIS A 314 -7.52 6.35 4.69
N ILE A 315 -6.31 6.35 4.13
CA ILE A 315 -5.99 7.20 2.97
C ILE A 315 -6.85 6.80 1.77
N GLU A 316 -7.67 7.74 1.29
CA GLU A 316 -8.44 7.69 0.04
C GLU A 316 -9.17 6.36 -0.21
N VAL A 317 -9.71 5.74 0.84
CA VAL A 317 -10.37 4.42 0.76
C VAL A 317 -11.63 4.44 -0.09
N GLN A 318 -11.83 3.39 -0.87
CA GLN A 318 -13.11 3.09 -1.51
C GLN A 318 -13.97 2.26 -0.56
N THR A 319 -15.25 2.59 -0.45
CA THR A 319 -16.20 1.91 0.45
C THR A 319 -17.60 1.82 -0.15
N GLY A 320 -18.50 1.07 0.47
CA GLY A 320 -19.89 0.96 0.06
C GLY A 320 -20.06 0.34 -1.34
N ARG A 321 -20.44 1.14 -2.33
CA ARG A 321 -20.65 0.70 -3.73
C ARG A 321 -19.48 1.09 -4.66
N CYS A 322 -18.50 1.85 -4.17
CA CYS A 322 -17.33 2.21 -4.94
C CYS A 322 -16.32 1.07 -4.94
N GLY A 323 -15.67 0.80 -6.08
CA GLY A 323 -14.74 -0.31 -6.21
C GLY A 323 -15.44 -1.68 -6.22
N GLN A 324 -14.67 -2.73 -6.06
CA GLN A 324 -15.13 -4.12 -6.10
C GLN A 324 -14.58 -4.97 -4.96
N ILE A 325 -15.01 -6.21 -4.82
CA ILE A 325 -14.33 -7.27 -4.07
C ILE A 325 -13.75 -8.20 -5.11
N ARG A 326 -12.44 -8.10 -5.34
CA ARG A 326 -11.78 -8.96 -6.34
C ARG A 326 -11.71 -10.39 -5.82
N VAL A 327 -12.02 -11.35 -6.68
CA VAL A 327 -11.89 -12.79 -6.39
C VAL A 327 -10.42 -13.21 -6.44
N ASN A 328 -9.68 -12.60 -7.36
CA ASN A 328 -8.24 -12.72 -7.48
C ASN A 328 -7.63 -11.32 -7.36
N CYS A 329 -6.71 -11.14 -6.43
CA CYS A 329 -6.13 -9.82 -6.18
C CYS A 329 -5.28 -9.27 -7.34
N ASN A 330 -4.84 -10.11 -8.24
CA ASN A 330 -3.98 -9.74 -9.36
C ASN A 330 -4.74 -9.19 -10.58
N VAL A 331 -6.08 -9.36 -10.62
CA VAL A 331 -6.89 -8.98 -11.78
C VAL A 331 -8.21 -8.35 -11.36
N VAL A 332 -8.70 -7.42 -12.17
CA VAL A 332 -10.03 -6.83 -12.04
C VAL A 332 -11.07 -7.91 -12.36
N ASN A 333 -12.16 -7.97 -11.58
CA ASN A 333 -13.25 -8.88 -11.89
C ASN A 333 -13.83 -8.54 -13.27
N PRO A 334 -14.26 -9.54 -14.07
CA PRO A 334 -14.95 -9.29 -15.31
C PRO A 334 -16.18 -8.41 -15.10
N SER A 335 -16.45 -7.51 -16.02
CA SER A 335 -17.73 -6.80 -16.06
C SER A 335 -18.82 -7.86 -16.23
N THR A 336 -19.77 -7.91 -15.31
CA THR A 336 -21.02 -8.62 -15.56
C THR A 336 -21.84 -7.77 -16.52
N SER A 337 -21.48 -7.80 -17.82
CA SER A 337 -22.46 -7.48 -18.84
C SER A 337 -23.55 -8.53 -18.69
N SER A 338 -24.79 -8.11 -18.50
CA SER A 338 -25.96 -8.97 -18.62
C SER A 338 -25.81 -9.77 -19.92
N PRO A 339 -26.11 -11.08 -19.95
CA PRO A 339 -26.14 -11.76 -21.20
C PRO A 339 -27.13 -10.99 -22.09
N GLU A 340 -26.67 -10.54 -23.24
CA GLU A 340 -27.58 -10.13 -24.31
C GLU A 340 -28.52 -11.33 -24.54
N VAL A 341 -29.80 -11.11 -24.32
CA VAL A 341 -30.84 -12.04 -24.73
C VAL A 341 -30.78 -12.02 -26.24
N GLU A 342 -30.08 -12.99 -26.79
CA GLU A 342 -30.17 -13.30 -28.22
C GLU A 342 -31.61 -13.75 -28.47
N LEU A 343 -32.42 -12.82 -28.95
CA LEU A 343 -33.74 -13.11 -29.48
C LEU A 343 -33.55 -13.95 -30.77
N ALA A 344 -33.47 -15.27 -30.57
CA ALA A 344 -33.65 -16.21 -31.65
C ALA A 344 -35.14 -16.16 -32.07
N GLY A 345 -35.41 -15.51 -33.18
CA GLY A 345 -36.75 -15.40 -33.73
C GLY A 345 -36.69 -14.82 -35.12
N GLU A 346 -36.20 -15.57 -36.10
CA GLU A 346 -36.57 -15.39 -37.49
C GLU A 346 -37.12 -16.71 -37.99
N ASP A 347 -38.45 -16.76 -38.06
CA ASP A 347 -39.23 -17.77 -38.77
C ASP A 347 -38.88 -17.70 -40.26
N GLN A 348 -38.29 -18.76 -40.80
CA GLN A 348 -38.16 -18.96 -42.23
C GLN A 348 -39.52 -19.39 -42.77
N GLU A 349 -40.22 -18.46 -43.41
CA GLU A 349 -41.31 -18.79 -44.34
C GLU A 349 -40.77 -19.57 -45.53
N THR A 350 -41.16 -20.84 -45.63
CA THR A 350 -40.97 -21.68 -46.81
C THR A 350 -41.99 -21.29 -47.89
N GLY A 351 -41.57 -20.43 -48.82
CA GLY A 351 -42.29 -20.18 -50.06
C GLY A 351 -42.14 -21.32 -51.05
N GLY A 352 -43.12 -22.15 -51.18
CA GLY A 352 -43.18 -23.15 -52.25
C GLY A 352 -43.41 -22.52 -53.63
N ALA A 353 -42.47 -22.77 -54.55
CA ALA A 353 -42.69 -22.47 -55.97
C ALA A 353 -43.22 -23.71 -56.73
N VAL A 354 -44.38 -23.60 -57.20
CA VAL A 354 -45.01 -24.59 -58.13
C VAL A 354 -44.44 -24.33 -59.54
N ALA A 355 -43.82 -25.34 -60.13
CA ALA A 355 -43.44 -25.32 -61.55
C ALA A 355 -44.68 -25.76 -62.43
N ALA A 356 -45.01 -24.99 -63.47
CA ALA A 356 -45.91 -25.39 -64.51
C ALA A 356 -45.11 -25.39 -65.84
N SER A 357 -45.25 -26.54 -66.53
CA SER A 357 -44.98 -26.89 -67.92
C SER A 357 -43.59 -26.68 -68.50
#